data_237708da55033486cb7a8ce4ade7a3e0
#
_entry.id   237708da55033486cb7a8ce4ade7a3e0
#
_cell.length_a   1.000
_cell.length_b   1.000
_cell.length_c   1.000
_cell.angle_alpha   90.00
_cell.angle_beta   90.00
_cell.angle_gamma   90.00
#
_symmetry.space_group_name_H-M   'P 1'
#
loop_
_entity.id
_entity.type
_entity.pdbx_description
1 polymer ?
#
loop_
_entity_poly.entity_id
_entity_poly.type
_entity_poly.pdbx_seq_one_letter_code
_entity_poly.pdbx_strand_id
1 'polypeptide(L)'
;SKLFXLAKMPHXKKKFHNKLQSKNKGRFENIFYKAIYNSSEDFFTYLEDNSRNSEILDYGCGIGSFTEKIIKYNPKKIIGIDISEISINKAKKKAEELKINVDYRVDNCEKTSFDNNSFDIVYGTGILHHLQTEKCLDEIYRILKSNGNLIFIEPLGTNPIINLYRKLTPNSRSKDEHPLVNQDFKYINKKFIGTKIKYYG
;
A
#
# COMPACT_ATOMS: atom_id res chain seq x y z
N SER A 1 -9.26 5.12 -14.60
CA SER A 1 -9.36 5.94 -13.36
C SER A 1 -8.38 5.42 -12.33
N LYS A 2 -7.63 6.34 -11.72
CA LYS A 2 -6.57 5.98 -10.78
C LYS A 2 -7.01 6.39 -9.37
N LEU A 3 -7.06 5.42 -8.45
CA LEU A 3 -7.58 5.59 -7.09
C LEU A 3 -6.45 5.58 -6.06
N PHE A 4 -6.45 6.59 -5.20
CA PHE A 4 -5.58 6.63 -4.02
C PHE A 4 -6.41 6.59 -2.75
N UNK A 5 -6.43 5.73 -2.12
CA UNK A 5 -7.00 5.64 -1.12
C UNK A 5 -6.18 5.98 -0.13
N LEU A 6 -6.27 6.88 0.41
CA LEU A 6 -5.45 7.40 1.49
C LEU A 6 -6.09 7.13 2.85
N ALA A 7 -5.50 6.25 3.59
CA ALA A 7 -5.94 5.91 4.94
C ALA A 7 -4.98 6.41 6.01
N LYS A 8 -5.53 6.80 7.15
CA LYS A 8 -4.77 7.04 8.38
C LYS A 8 -4.40 5.68 9.01
N MET A 9 -3.25 5.13 8.63
CA MET A 9 -2.80 3.84 9.22
C MET A 9 -1.93 4.05 10.46
N PRO A 10 -2.23 3.40 11.62
CA PRO A 10 -1.30 3.29 12.73
C PRO A 10 -0.43 2.05 12.56
N HIS A 11 0.84 2.18 12.79
CA HIS A 11 1.69 1.00 13.00
C HIS A 11 1.37 0.33 14.33
N UNK A 12 0.56 -0.40 14.39
CA UNK A 12 0.31 -0.92 15.35
C UNK A 12 1.05 -1.88 15.58
N LYS A 13 1.94 -1.83 16.18
CA LYS A 13 2.69 -2.94 16.77
C LYS A 13 1.80 -3.67 17.79
N LYS A 14 1.81 -4.97 17.73
CA LYS A 14 1.06 -5.90 18.61
C LYS A 14 1.08 -5.50 20.10
N LYS A 15 2.16 -4.90 20.58
CA LYS A 15 2.31 -4.39 21.94
C LYS A 15 1.46 -3.16 22.28
N PHE A 16 1.21 -2.30 21.29
CA PHE A 16 0.37 -1.11 21.42
C PHE A 16 -1.12 -1.51 21.45
N HIS A 17 -1.48 -2.50 20.65
CA HIS A 17 -2.85 -3.05 20.60
C HIS A 17 -3.26 -3.62 21.97
N ASN A 18 -2.38 -4.35 22.63
CA ASN A 18 -2.67 -4.94 23.96
C ASN A 18 -2.79 -3.87 25.05
N LYS A 19 -2.07 -2.75 24.93
CA LYS A 19 -2.11 -1.65 25.90
C LYS A 19 -3.32 -0.75 25.74
N LEU A 20 -3.86 -0.63 24.52
CA LEU A 20 -5.08 0.13 24.22
C LEU A 20 -6.37 -0.61 24.64
N GLN A 21 -6.34 -1.94 24.63
CA GLN A 21 -7.50 -2.74 25.07
C GLN A 21 -7.76 -2.66 26.58
N SER A 22 -6.80 -2.19 27.36
CA SER A 22 -6.89 -2.17 28.82
C SER A 22 -7.39 -0.85 29.43
N LYS A 23 -7.50 0.24 28.64
CA LYS A 23 -7.97 1.54 29.18
C LYS A 23 -8.77 2.35 28.14
N ASN A 24 -10.05 2.46 28.40
CA ASN A 24 -11.05 3.34 27.75
C ASN A 24 -11.22 3.16 26.23
N LYS A 25 -12.17 2.33 25.85
CA LYS A 25 -12.79 2.31 24.53
C LYS A 25 -13.54 3.64 24.30
N GLY A 26 -12.82 4.62 23.81
CA GLY A 26 -13.37 5.93 23.53
C GLY A 26 -13.77 6.15 22.08
N ARG A 27 -14.53 7.19 21.85
CA ARG A 27 -15.07 7.67 20.57
C ARG A 27 -14.01 7.75 19.44
N PHE A 28 -12.74 8.00 19.78
CA PHE A 28 -11.63 8.13 18.84
C PHE A 28 -11.20 6.80 18.22
N GLU A 29 -11.27 5.70 18.98
CA GLU A 29 -10.97 4.37 18.43
C GLU A 29 -11.95 3.99 17.33
N ASN A 30 -13.23 4.24 17.54
CA ASN A 30 -14.28 3.90 16.57
C ASN A 30 -14.12 4.67 15.25
N ILE A 31 -13.83 5.96 15.29
CA ILE A 31 -13.61 6.80 14.10
C ILE A 31 -12.38 6.30 13.34
N PHE A 32 -11.31 5.99 14.05
CA PHE A 32 -10.04 5.57 13.48
C PHE A 32 -10.16 4.19 12.80
N TYR A 33 -10.74 3.19 13.50
CA TYR A 33 -10.97 1.87 12.92
C TYR A 33 -11.95 1.92 11.74
N LYS A 34 -12.94 2.79 11.80
CA LYS A 34 -13.89 3.01 10.71
C LYS A 34 -13.19 3.58 9.45
N ALA A 35 -12.25 4.52 9.64
CA ALA A 35 -11.48 5.08 8.52
C ALA A 35 -10.62 4.02 7.84
N ILE A 36 -9.91 3.19 8.62
CA ILE A 36 -9.10 2.09 8.09
C ILE A 36 -10.00 1.06 7.37
N TYR A 37 -11.11 0.71 7.99
CA TYR A 37 -12.06 -0.25 7.41
C TYR A 37 -12.59 0.27 6.07
N ASN A 38 -13.07 1.50 6.03
CA ASN A 38 -13.63 2.10 4.81
C ASN A 38 -12.58 2.20 3.67
N SER A 39 -11.35 2.59 4.00
CA SER A 39 -10.28 2.67 2.99
C SER A 39 -9.91 1.30 2.45
N SER A 40 -9.91 0.28 3.32
CA SER A 40 -9.64 -1.10 2.92
C SER A 40 -10.79 -1.67 2.08
N GLU A 41 -12.03 -1.35 2.44
CA GLU A 41 -13.22 -1.78 1.71
C GLU A 41 -13.22 -1.23 0.29
N ASP A 42 -13.02 0.08 0.12
CA ASP A 42 -12.93 0.71 -1.21
C ASP A 42 -11.77 0.12 -2.04
N PHE A 43 -10.63 -0.12 -1.40
CA PHE A 43 -9.44 -0.71 -2.02
C PHE A 43 -9.74 -2.13 -2.56
N PHE A 44 -10.31 -2.99 -1.71
CA PHE A 44 -10.61 -4.36 -2.11
C PHE A 44 -11.75 -4.42 -3.14
N THR A 45 -12.77 -3.58 -3.02
CA THR A 45 -13.86 -3.47 -4.02
C THR A 45 -13.27 -3.09 -5.38
N TYR A 46 -12.40 -2.08 -5.41
CA TYR A 46 -11.74 -1.67 -6.66
C TYR A 46 -10.96 -2.84 -7.28
N LEU A 47 -10.17 -3.55 -6.47
CA LEU A 47 -9.37 -4.67 -6.97
C LEU A 47 -10.24 -5.84 -7.40
N GLU A 48 -11.33 -6.14 -6.69
CA GLU A 48 -12.29 -7.18 -7.09
C GLU A 48 -12.87 -6.90 -8.46
N ASP A 49 -13.29 -5.65 -8.71
CA ASP A 49 -13.90 -5.24 -9.97
C ASP A 49 -12.93 -5.23 -11.16
N ASN A 50 -11.63 -5.07 -10.90
CA ASN A 50 -10.65 -4.79 -11.98
C ASN A 50 -9.54 -5.84 -12.11
N SER A 51 -9.41 -6.80 -11.19
CA SER A 51 -8.29 -7.76 -11.19
C SER A 51 -8.43 -8.89 -12.18
N ARG A 52 -9.66 -9.24 -12.56
CA ARG A 52 -9.90 -10.42 -13.41
C ARG A 52 -9.14 -10.32 -14.73
N ASN A 53 -8.35 -11.36 -15.04
CA ASN A 53 -7.51 -11.46 -16.24
C ASN A 53 -6.42 -10.38 -16.35
N SER A 54 -6.15 -9.61 -15.28
CA SER A 54 -5.15 -8.53 -15.25
C SER A 54 -3.79 -9.04 -14.78
N GLU A 55 -2.73 -8.42 -15.28
CA GLU A 55 -1.35 -8.58 -14.79
C GLU A 55 -1.13 -7.53 -13.69
N ILE A 56 -0.90 -8.01 -12.47
CA ILE A 56 -0.95 -7.19 -11.24
C ILE A 56 0.40 -7.22 -10.52
N LEU A 57 0.82 -6.05 -10.04
CA LEU A 57 1.99 -5.91 -9.17
C LEU A 57 1.57 -5.46 -7.77
N ASP A 58 1.95 -6.22 -6.75
CA ASP A 58 1.92 -5.83 -5.33
C ASP A 58 3.27 -5.15 -5.01
N TYR A 59 3.25 -3.84 -4.92
CA TYR A 59 4.41 -2.97 -4.83
C TYR A 59 4.75 -2.71 -3.35
N GLY A 60 5.80 -3.36 -2.86
CA GLY A 60 6.14 -3.41 -1.44
C GLY A 60 5.25 -4.40 -0.70
N CYS A 61 5.20 -5.65 -1.18
CA CYS A 61 4.24 -6.66 -0.75
C CYS A 61 4.46 -7.17 0.69
N GLY A 62 5.63 -6.91 1.28
CA GLY A 62 5.99 -7.45 2.59
C GLY A 62 5.88 -8.98 2.60
N ILE A 63 5.11 -9.51 3.54
CA ILE A 63 4.87 -10.96 3.69
C ILE A 63 3.67 -11.47 2.87
N GLY A 64 3.17 -10.68 1.91
CA GLY A 64 2.13 -11.09 0.97
C GLY A 64 0.70 -11.11 1.51
N SER A 65 0.40 -10.40 2.60
CA SER A 65 -0.91 -10.45 3.25
C SER A 65 -2.06 -9.91 2.39
N PHE A 66 -1.80 -8.94 1.54
CA PHE A 66 -2.80 -8.42 0.59
C PHE A 66 -2.90 -9.30 -0.65
N THR A 67 -1.73 -9.75 -1.17
CA THR A 67 -1.66 -10.62 -2.35
C THR A 67 -2.54 -11.88 -2.18
N GLU A 68 -2.51 -12.52 -1.00
CA GLU A 68 -3.30 -13.74 -0.73
C GLU A 68 -4.82 -13.50 -0.74
N LYS A 69 -5.25 -12.26 -0.56
CA LYS A 69 -6.66 -11.88 -0.72
C LYS A 69 -7.00 -11.64 -2.19
N ILE A 70 -6.12 -10.93 -2.89
CA ILE A 70 -6.34 -10.47 -4.27
C ILE A 70 -6.27 -11.61 -5.28
N ILE A 71 -5.47 -12.66 -5.01
CA ILE A 71 -5.39 -13.84 -5.90
C ILE A 71 -6.79 -14.47 -6.14
N LYS A 72 -7.71 -14.31 -5.19
CA LYS A 72 -9.09 -14.82 -5.26
C LYS A 72 -9.93 -14.12 -6.33
N TYR A 73 -9.50 -12.95 -6.80
CA TYR A 73 -10.18 -12.19 -7.86
C TYR A 73 -9.77 -12.65 -9.26
N ASN A 74 -9.05 -13.78 -9.37
CA ASN A 74 -8.66 -14.44 -10.61
C ASN A 74 -7.84 -13.54 -11.56
N PRO A 75 -6.76 -12.91 -11.07
CA PRO A 75 -5.85 -12.21 -11.98
C PRO A 75 -5.20 -13.20 -12.95
N LYS A 76 -4.81 -12.72 -14.13
CA LYS A 76 -3.99 -13.50 -15.09
C LYS A 76 -2.64 -13.86 -14.47
N LYS A 77 -2.05 -12.89 -13.76
CA LYS A 77 -0.78 -13.04 -13.06
C LYS A 77 -0.71 -12.03 -11.93
N ILE A 78 -0.13 -12.43 -10.80
CA ILE A 78 0.19 -11.51 -9.72
C ILE A 78 1.64 -11.72 -9.29
N ILE A 79 2.37 -10.61 -9.20
CA ILE A 79 3.76 -10.58 -8.73
C ILE A 79 3.80 -9.70 -7.48
N GLY A 80 4.51 -10.13 -6.46
CA GLY A 80 4.79 -9.32 -5.27
C GLY A 80 6.26 -8.97 -5.18
N ILE A 81 6.60 -7.71 -4.98
CA ILE A 81 8.00 -7.30 -4.78
C ILE A 81 8.18 -6.60 -3.43
N ASP A 82 9.33 -6.86 -2.82
CA ASP A 82 9.79 -6.17 -1.61
C ASP A 82 11.32 -6.21 -1.59
N ILE A 83 11.95 -5.20 -0.98
CA ILE A 83 13.41 -5.17 -0.87
C ILE A 83 13.92 -6.13 0.21
N SER A 84 13.06 -6.54 1.12
CA SER A 84 13.38 -7.44 2.24
C SER A 84 13.33 -8.90 1.81
N GLU A 85 14.48 -9.53 1.63
CA GLU A 85 14.58 -10.97 1.36
C GLU A 85 13.86 -11.80 2.43
N ILE A 86 13.93 -11.38 3.70
CA ILE A 86 13.25 -12.06 4.81
C ILE A 86 11.72 -12.03 4.60
N SER A 87 11.19 -10.89 4.17
CA SER A 87 9.74 -10.75 3.89
C SER A 87 9.34 -11.62 2.70
N ILE A 88 10.13 -11.60 1.64
CA ILE A 88 9.87 -12.40 0.42
C ILE A 88 9.89 -13.90 0.73
N ASN A 89 10.87 -14.36 1.52
CA ASN A 89 10.95 -15.78 1.91
C ASN A 89 9.71 -16.19 2.74
N LYS A 90 9.24 -15.34 3.63
CA LYS A 90 7.98 -15.58 4.38
C LYS A 90 6.76 -15.60 3.45
N ALA A 91 6.71 -14.69 2.48
CA ALA A 91 5.61 -14.63 1.51
C ALA A 91 5.56 -15.90 0.64
N LYS A 92 6.72 -16.36 0.16
CA LYS A 92 6.84 -17.62 -0.62
C LYS A 92 6.37 -18.82 0.19
N LYS A 93 6.89 -18.99 1.41
CA LYS A 93 6.48 -20.07 2.31
C LYS A 93 4.96 -20.08 2.54
N LYS A 94 4.39 -18.90 2.79
CA LYS A 94 2.96 -18.73 3.01
C LYS A 94 2.14 -19.08 1.76
N ALA A 95 2.62 -18.69 0.57
CA ALA A 95 1.97 -19.04 -0.69
C ALA A 95 1.97 -20.56 -0.92
N GLU A 96 3.09 -21.23 -0.60
CA GLU A 96 3.19 -22.72 -0.66
C GLU A 96 2.18 -23.38 0.28
N GLU A 97 2.13 -22.92 1.54
CA GLU A 97 1.20 -23.44 2.55
C GLU A 97 -0.27 -23.30 2.13
N LEU A 98 -0.60 -22.16 1.49
CA LEU A 98 -1.94 -21.84 1.00
C LEU A 98 -2.23 -22.39 -0.38
N LYS A 99 -1.23 -22.99 -1.06
CA LYS A 99 -1.31 -23.52 -2.43
C LYS A 99 -1.80 -22.46 -3.44
N ILE A 100 -1.31 -21.22 -3.29
CA ILE A 100 -1.62 -20.12 -4.21
C ILE A 100 -0.42 -19.82 -5.13
N ASN A 101 -0.70 -19.53 -6.39
CA ASN A 101 0.33 -19.24 -7.39
C ASN A 101 0.61 -17.74 -7.45
N VAL A 102 1.62 -17.30 -6.71
CA VAL A 102 2.09 -15.91 -6.69
C VAL A 102 3.61 -15.91 -6.88
N ASP A 103 4.10 -15.03 -7.75
CA ASP A 103 5.54 -14.86 -8.02
C ASP A 103 6.08 -13.77 -7.10
N TYR A 104 6.77 -14.16 -6.03
CA TYR A 104 7.39 -13.22 -5.08
C TYR A 104 8.87 -13.03 -5.38
N ARG A 105 9.31 -11.76 -5.52
CA ARG A 105 10.70 -11.41 -5.88
C ARG A 105 11.28 -10.35 -4.95
N VAL A 106 12.57 -10.47 -4.64
CA VAL A 106 13.32 -9.37 -4.05
C VAL A 106 13.59 -8.36 -5.16
N ASP A 107 13.09 -7.14 -5.01
CA ASP A 107 13.29 -6.08 -6.01
C ASP A 107 13.20 -4.70 -5.36
N ASN A 108 13.77 -3.70 -6.02
CA ASN A 108 13.79 -2.31 -5.53
C ASN A 108 12.63 -1.51 -6.17
N CYS A 109 11.71 -1.05 -5.34
CA CYS A 109 10.57 -0.24 -5.77
C CYS A 109 10.97 1.08 -6.47
N GLU A 110 12.14 1.64 -6.17
CA GLU A 110 12.60 2.88 -6.85
C GLU A 110 13.19 2.64 -8.24
N LYS A 111 13.49 1.38 -8.58
CA LYS A 111 14.03 0.97 -9.89
C LYS A 111 13.84 -0.53 -10.04
N THR A 112 12.69 -0.93 -10.55
CA THR A 112 12.34 -2.35 -10.68
C THR A 112 13.03 -3.01 -11.88
N SER A 113 13.10 -4.34 -11.85
CA SER A 113 13.65 -5.15 -12.94
C SER A 113 12.64 -5.37 -14.09
N PHE A 114 11.44 -4.81 -14.04
CA PHE A 114 10.38 -5.03 -15.03
C PHE A 114 10.55 -4.17 -16.27
N ASP A 115 10.07 -4.67 -17.41
CA ASP A 115 9.99 -3.92 -18.66
C ASP A 115 8.90 -2.83 -18.59
N ASN A 116 8.96 -1.87 -19.50
CA ASN A 116 7.93 -0.85 -19.68
C ASN A 116 6.58 -1.53 -20.01
N ASN A 117 5.50 -0.94 -19.56
CA ASN A 117 4.14 -1.40 -19.91
C ASN A 117 3.86 -2.87 -19.54
N SER A 118 4.32 -3.30 -18.35
CA SER A 118 4.20 -4.69 -17.89
C SER A 118 2.88 -5.00 -17.19
N PHE A 119 2.29 -4.01 -16.50
CA PHE A 119 1.17 -4.28 -15.57
C PHE A 119 -0.10 -3.51 -15.93
N ASP A 120 -1.22 -4.19 -15.79
CA ASP A 120 -2.56 -3.58 -15.86
C ASP A 120 -2.89 -2.84 -14.56
N ILE A 121 -2.44 -3.38 -13.41
CA ILE A 121 -2.66 -2.79 -12.09
C ILE A 121 -1.36 -2.83 -11.29
N VAL A 122 -1.00 -1.70 -10.68
CA VAL A 122 0.02 -1.63 -9.63
C VAL A 122 -0.68 -1.15 -8.35
N TYR A 123 -0.56 -1.91 -7.27
CA TYR A 123 -1.11 -1.49 -5.99
C TYR A 123 -0.05 -1.56 -4.89
N GLY A 124 -0.25 -0.77 -3.83
CA GLY A 124 0.60 -0.79 -2.66
C GLY A 124 -0.12 -0.29 -1.40
N THR A 125 0.36 -0.71 -0.25
CA THR A 125 -0.23 -0.32 1.04
C THR A 125 0.88 0.05 2.01
N GLY A 126 0.95 1.34 2.35
CA GLY A 126 1.91 1.86 3.33
C GLY A 126 3.36 1.69 2.88
N ILE A 127 3.67 1.94 1.63
CA ILE A 127 5.01 1.75 1.06
C ILE A 127 5.64 3.07 0.57
N LEU A 128 4.88 3.94 -0.08
CA LEU A 128 5.43 5.17 -0.70
C LEU A 128 6.08 6.09 0.33
N HIS A 129 5.54 6.13 1.56
CA HIS A 129 6.07 6.98 2.63
C HIS A 129 7.42 6.49 3.19
N HIS A 130 7.93 5.35 2.75
CA HIS A 130 9.27 4.84 3.09
C HIS A 130 10.28 5.07 1.96
N LEU A 131 9.86 5.62 0.82
CA LEU A 131 10.63 5.66 -0.42
C LEU A 131 10.73 7.09 -0.96
N GLN A 132 11.59 7.30 -1.95
CA GLN A 132 11.62 8.55 -2.70
C GLN A 132 10.39 8.61 -3.62
N THR A 133 9.33 9.26 -3.15
CA THR A 133 7.99 9.25 -3.76
C THR A 133 8.02 9.53 -5.26
N GLU A 134 8.73 10.58 -5.69
CA GLU A 134 8.80 10.94 -7.11
C GLU A 134 9.44 9.83 -7.96
N LYS A 135 10.55 9.25 -7.49
CA LYS A 135 11.20 8.12 -8.19
C LYS A 135 10.28 6.92 -8.32
N CYS A 136 9.57 6.58 -7.25
CA CYS A 136 8.62 5.48 -7.26
C CYS A 136 7.47 5.73 -8.24
N LEU A 137 6.95 6.96 -8.25
CA LEU A 137 5.87 7.33 -9.17
C LEU A 137 6.35 7.32 -10.63
N ASP A 138 7.59 7.70 -10.89
CA ASP A 138 8.21 7.60 -12.23
C ASP A 138 8.32 6.13 -12.66
N GLU A 139 8.80 5.30 -11.75
CA GLU A 139 8.95 3.86 -11.99
C GLU A 139 7.58 3.19 -12.21
N ILE A 140 6.60 3.49 -11.36
CA ILE A 140 5.23 2.99 -11.52
C ILE A 140 4.67 3.41 -12.89
N TYR A 141 4.87 4.67 -13.28
CA TYR A 141 4.42 5.18 -14.57
C TYR A 141 5.05 4.40 -15.74
N ARG A 142 6.35 4.08 -15.62
CA ARG A 142 7.09 3.33 -16.65
C ARG A 142 6.56 1.90 -16.82
N ILE A 143 6.31 1.21 -15.70
CA ILE A 143 5.90 -0.21 -15.73
C ILE A 143 4.39 -0.42 -15.93
N LEU A 144 3.57 0.62 -15.73
CA LEU A 144 2.14 0.55 -16.02
C LEU A 144 1.88 0.61 -17.53
N LYS A 145 0.97 -0.22 -18.00
CA LYS A 145 0.44 -0.14 -19.37
C LYS A 145 -0.31 1.18 -19.57
N SER A 146 -0.49 1.61 -20.81
CA SER A 146 -1.13 2.89 -21.17
C SER A 146 -2.51 3.08 -20.51
N ASN A 147 -3.29 2.01 -20.41
CA ASN A 147 -4.60 2.01 -19.74
C ASN A 147 -4.54 1.42 -18.33
N GLY A 148 -3.33 1.21 -17.80
CA GLY A 148 -3.12 0.62 -16.48
C GLY A 148 -3.55 1.55 -15.36
N ASN A 149 -3.86 0.95 -14.24
CA ASN A 149 -4.35 1.64 -13.04
C ASN A 149 -3.39 1.46 -11.87
N LEU A 150 -3.30 2.49 -11.04
CA LEU A 150 -2.60 2.38 -9.78
C LEU A 150 -3.56 2.65 -8.62
N ILE A 151 -3.38 1.93 -7.51
CA ILE A 151 -4.19 2.11 -6.30
C ILE A 151 -3.30 1.95 -5.06
N PHE A 152 -3.26 2.97 -4.22
CA PHE A 152 -2.42 2.99 -3.01
C PHE A 152 -3.20 3.43 -1.78
N ILE A 153 -2.88 2.82 -0.64
CA ILE A 153 -3.32 3.28 0.69
C ILE A 153 -2.08 3.78 1.42
N GLU A 154 -2.04 5.07 1.76
CA GLU A 154 -0.88 5.69 2.39
C GLU A 154 -1.26 6.58 3.58
N PRO A 155 -0.40 6.70 4.60
CA PRO A 155 -0.61 7.66 5.67
C PRO A 155 -0.38 9.11 5.19
N LEU A 156 -1.18 10.04 5.73
CA LEU A 156 -1.10 11.46 5.40
C LEU A 156 -0.23 12.23 6.40
N GLY A 157 0.66 13.06 5.88
CA GLY A 157 1.51 13.97 6.65
C GLY A 157 0.80 15.21 7.16
N THR A 158 -0.37 15.50 6.65
CA THR A 158 -1.15 16.70 7.02
C THR A 158 -2.05 16.51 8.24
N ASN A 159 -2.11 15.30 8.81
CA ASN A 159 -2.97 15.01 9.95
C ASN A 159 -2.31 15.44 11.27
N PRO A 160 -2.87 16.43 11.99
CA PRO A 160 -2.26 16.95 13.22
C PRO A 160 -2.19 15.90 14.35
N ILE A 161 -3.18 15.00 14.43
CA ILE A 161 -3.22 13.95 15.47
C ILE A 161 -2.11 12.93 15.22
N ILE A 162 -1.95 12.50 13.97
CA ILE A 162 -0.86 11.60 13.58
C ILE A 162 0.50 12.29 13.84
N ASN A 163 0.62 13.57 13.50
CA ASN A 163 1.85 14.31 13.71
C ASN A 163 2.18 14.46 15.20
N LEU A 164 1.18 14.67 16.05
CA LEU A 164 1.36 14.67 17.51
C LEU A 164 1.81 13.29 18.00
N TYR A 165 1.14 12.22 17.57
CA TYR A 165 1.54 10.84 17.89
C TYR A 165 2.97 10.56 17.42
N ARG A 166 3.34 11.02 16.22
CA ARG A 166 4.70 10.87 15.67
C ARG A 166 5.76 11.56 16.55
N LYS A 167 5.45 12.74 17.07
CA LYS A 167 6.33 13.46 18.00
C LYS A 167 6.51 12.70 19.34
N LEU A 168 5.45 12.05 19.80
CA LEU A 168 5.45 11.31 21.09
C LEU A 168 6.11 9.93 20.98
N THR A 169 6.29 9.40 19.76
CA THR A 169 6.83 8.04 19.55
C THR A 169 7.97 8.02 18.52
N PRO A 170 9.08 8.76 18.77
CA PRO A 170 10.14 8.87 17.76
C PRO A 170 10.85 7.54 17.47
N ASN A 171 10.94 6.65 18.45
CA ASN A 171 11.64 5.36 18.33
C ASN A 171 10.82 4.25 17.65
N SER A 172 9.61 4.55 17.18
CA SER A 172 8.74 3.55 16.56
C SER A 172 8.82 3.54 15.02
N ARG A 173 9.69 4.34 14.44
CA ARG A 173 9.79 4.55 12.98
C ARG A 173 11.23 4.47 12.48
N SER A 174 11.38 4.23 11.17
CA SER A 174 12.65 4.42 10.47
C SER A 174 12.92 5.92 10.25
N LYS A 175 14.18 6.29 10.11
CA LYS A 175 14.59 7.70 9.90
C LYS A 175 14.11 8.25 8.56
N ASP A 176 13.88 7.37 7.60
CA ASP A 176 13.54 7.72 6.21
C ASP A 176 12.03 7.83 5.96
N GLU A 177 11.22 7.58 6.99
CA GLU A 177 9.75 7.60 6.87
C GLU A 177 9.21 9.02 6.76
N HIS A 178 8.58 9.34 5.64
CA HIS A 178 7.92 10.63 5.39
C HIS A 178 6.51 10.42 4.83
N PRO A 179 5.46 10.76 5.58
CA PRO A 179 4.10 10.62 5.06
C PRO A 179 3.84 11.59 3.90
N LEU A 180 2.95 11.21 2.99
CA LEU A 180 2.65 12.00 1.79
C LEU A 180 2.17 13.41 2.15
N VAL A 181 2.70 14.39 1.44
CA VAL A 181 2.40 15.82 1.60
C VAL A 181 1.80 16.42 0.31
N ASN A 182 1.35 17.66 0.38
CA ASN A 182 0.69 18.34 -0.75
C ASN A 182 1.54 18.35 -2.04
N GLN A 183 2.86 18.38 -1.92
CA GLN A 183 3.76 18.34 -3.08
C GLN A 183 3.67 17.02 -3.81
N ASP A 184 3.61 15.90 -3.07
CA ASP A 184 3.44 14.57 -3.67
C ASP A 184 2.14 14.49 -4.48
N PHE A 185 1.04 15.05 -3.94
CA PHE A 185 -0.25 15.06 -4.64
C PHE A 185 -0.22 15.91 -5.92
N LYS A 186 0.51 17.02 -5.92
CA LYS A 186 0.70 17.82 -7.15
C LYS A 186 1.44 16.99 -8.20
N TYR A 187 2.48 16.26 -7.80
CA TYR A 187 3.25 15.39 -8.69
C TYR A 187 2.36 14.27 -9.25
N ILE A 188 1.61 13.59 -8.38
CA ILE A 188 0.67 12.52 -8.76
C ILE A 188 -0.33 13.04 -9.81
N ASN A 189 -0.99 14.17 -9.54
CA ASN A 189 -2.01 14.75 -10.43
C ASN A 189 -1.44 15.20 -11.78
N LYS A 190 -0.19 15.66 -11.80
CA LYS A 190 0.50 16.05 -13.04
C LYS A 190 0.84 14.83 -13.89
N LYS A 191 1.23 13.72 -13.26
CA LYS A 191 1.75 12.53 -13.96
C LYS A 191 0.66 11.55 -14.37
N PHE A 192 -0.38 11.39 -13.55
CA PHE A 192 -1.42 10.37 -13.75
C PHE A 192 -2.78 11.03 -14.04
N ILE A 193 -3.30 10.81 -15.25
CA ILE A 193 -4.60 11.34 -15.68
C ILE A 193 -5.73 10.61 -14.95
N GLY A 194 -6.74 11.34 -14.50
CA GLY A 194 -7.94 10.78 -13.86
C GLY A 194 -7.71 10.31 -12.42
N THR A 195 -6.75 10.90 -11.73
CA THR A 195 -6.48 10.59 -10.32
C THR A 195 -7.69 10.94 -9.43
N LYS A 196 -8.09 9.99 -8.60
CA LYS A 196 -9.10 10.21 -7.55
C LYS A 196 -8.43 10.01 -6.20
N ILE A 197 -8.56 11.00 -5.33
CA ILE A 197 -8.00 10.95 -3.98
C ILE A 197 -9.17 10.90 -3.00
N LYS A 198 -9.22 9.87 -2.18
CA LYS A 198 -10.20 9.73 -1.09
C LYS A 198 -9.50 9.87 0.25
N TYR A 199 -10.09 10.62 1.14
CA TYR A 199 -9.59 10.85 2.50
C TYR A 199 -10.51 10.14 3.49
N TYR A 200 -9.91 9.43 4.43
CA TYR A 200 -10.62 8.67 5.46
C TYR A 200 -10.15 9.14 6.85
N GLY A 201 -11.10 9.51 7.74
CA GLY A 201 -10.77 9.99 9.08
C GLY A 201 -11.92 10.53 9.89
#